data_bd8bdd9905e78cd17b04533309593128
#
_entry.id   bd8bdd9905e78cd17b04533309593128
#
_cell.length_a   1.000
_cell.length_b   1.000
_cell.length_c   1.000
_cell.angle_alpha   90.00
_cell.angle_beta   90.00
_cell.angle_gamma   90.00
#
_symmetry.space_group_name_H-M   'P 1'
#
loop_
_entity.id
_entity.type
_entity.pdbx_description
1 polymer ?
#
loop_
_entity_poly.entity_id
_entity_poly.type
_entity_poly.pdbx_seq_one_letter_code
_entity_poly.pdbx_strand_id
1 'polypeptide(L)'
;MVEHCVFQYLSGISSLESNKYCTLQLSLARSPETQPGAHTRLKVCLTYHEKFSQYDLGINHPFRGDRFIKAKIYFDEKGLSQLPNVFYIKPKPATHEDLLRVHTEEYIKQIHRLAEIGRPYDLDTPVSESILEALMYMIGGVKEAGASILEGRADRAVALGGGFHHAGRDYGGGFCIFNDIAILVQHLRERYGLKRFLVLDYDVHFGNGTSDIFYADQSVLFISLHQDPFTIFPGRGFIDEIGKGEGEGYNVNVPLPIRTGEQSYLYALTEVFPPLAEEFKPDIIIANGGSDAHFADHLGSLGLTAKGFFEISRIIRETSDRVCSGRSALLVASGYNTLVLPQCWYALVAGMAEPERSGDEMEDYFPAPSNPWQNQEQVERIVAELKRTMMKYWKCFV
;
A
#
# COMPACT_ATOMS: atom_id res chain seq x y z
N MET A 1 -55.32 31.93 -16.57
CA MET A 1 -56.08 33.04 -15.95
C MET A 1 -55.06 33.76 -15.07
N VAL A 2 -54.53 34.79 -15.65
CA VAL A 2 -54.89 36.19 -15.41
C VAL A 2 -54.06 36.67 -14.21
N GLU A 3 -52.95 37.36 -14.47
CA GLU A 3 -52.81 38.82 -14.75
C GLU A 3 -52.68 39.59 -13.44
N HIS A 4 -51.68 40.33 -13.38
CA HIS A 4 -51.45 41.78 -13.62
C HIS A 4 -51.58 42.56 -12.29
N CYS A 5 -50.93 43.62 -12.01
CA CYS A 5 -50.40 44.84 -12.62
C CYS A 5 -49.68 45.62 -11.52
N VAL A 6 -48.67 46.34 -11.70
CA VAL A 6 -48.38 47.57 -12.43
C VAL A 6 -48.34 48.83 -11.54
N PHE A 7 -47.21 49.58 -11.64
CA PHE A 7 -47.07 51.04 -11.64
C PHE A 7 -47.33 51.86 -10.35
N GLN A 8 -46.76 52.93 -10.01
CA GLN A 8 -46.05 54.09 -10.60
C GLN A 8 -45.83 55.07 -9.40
N TYR A 9 -45.09 56.04 -9.32
CA TYR A 9 -44.64 57.19 -10.03
C TYR A 9 -43.90 58.22 -9.10
N LEU A 10 -42.95 58.90 -9.66
CA LEU A 10 -42.58 60.32 -9.69
C LEU A 10 -42.07 61.00 -8.40
N SER A 11 -41.16 61.84 -8.41
CA SER A 11 -40.46 62.86 -9.20
C SER A 11 -40.06 64.04 -8.28
N GLY A 12 -39.06 64.78 -8.70
CA GLY A 12 -38.83 66.14 -8.24
C GLY A 12 -37.38 66.48 -7.86
N ILE A 13 -36.54 66.88 -8.73
CA ILE A 13 -36.16 68.22 -9.28
C ILE A 13 -35.69 69.19 -8.18
N SER A 14 -34.45 69.60 -8.18
CA SER A 14 -33.80 70.85 -8.61
C SER A 14 -32.55 71.10 -7.76
N SER A 15 -31.49 71.32 -8.31
CA SER A 15 -30.74 72.42 -8.92
C SER A 15 -29.63 73.01 -8.04
N LEU A 16 -28.45 73.17 -8.72
CA LEU A 16 -27.42 74.20 -8.58
C LEU A 16 -26.56 74.17 -7.28
N GLU A 17 -25.25 74.16 -7.29
CA GLU A 17 -24.21 74.92 -7.99
C GLU A 17 -22.81 74.31 -7.64
N SER A 18 -21.98 74.39 -8.66
CA SER A 18 -20.54 74.37 -8.74
C SER A 18 -19.68 74.50 -7.46
N ASN A 19 -18.69 73.61 -7.32
CA ASN A 19 -17.32 74.08 -7.16
C ASN A 19 -16.28 73.00 -7.51
N LYS A 20 -15.29 73.44 -8.27
CA LYS A 20 -14.13 72.68 -8.76
C LYS A 20 -13.24 72.24 -7.61
N TYR A 21 -12.97 70.96 -7.43
CA TYR A 21 -11.68 70.47 -6.96
C TYR A 21 -11.32 69.19 -7.75
N CYS A 22 -10.21 69.32 -8.46
CA CYS A 22 -9.55 68.24 -9.13
C CYS A 22 -8.97 67.26 -8.08
N THR A 23 -9.50 66.08 -7.97
CA THR A 23 -8.89 65.00 -7.17
C THR A 23 -8.64 63.84 -8.11
N LEU A 24 -7.35 63.54 -8.29
CA LEU A 24 -6.88 62.32 -8.99
C LEU A 24 -7.54 61.07 -8.36
N GLN A 25 -8.40 60.42 -9.10
CA GLN A 25 -8.80 59.04 -8.80
C GLN A 25 -7.68 58.11 -9.28
N LEU A 26 -6.83 57.67 -8.35
CA LEU A 26 -6.02 56.48 -8.49
C LEU A 26 -6.99 55.26 -8.60
N SER A 27 -7.12 54.72 -9.81
CA SER A 27 -7.76 53.48 -10.03
C SER A 27 -6.91 52.38 -9.37
N LEU A 28 -7.29 51.98 -8.16
CA LEU A 28 -6.85 50.73 -7.59
C LEU A 28 -7.39 49.59 -8.48
N ALA A 29 -6.54 49.11 -9.36
CA ALA A 29 -6.77 47.85 -10.03
C ALA A 29 -6.99 46.77 -8.93
N ARG A 30 -8.20 46.27 -8.80
CA ARG A 30 -8.49 45.06 -8.02
C ARG A 30 -7.64 43.97 -8.61
N SER A 31 -6.72 43.45 -7.81
CA SER A 31 -6.06 42.18 -8.06
C SER A 31 -7.16 41.14 -8.34
N PRO A 32 -6.98 40.25 -9.32
CA PRO A 32 -7.97 39.19 -9.52
C PRO A 32 -8.07 38.39 -8.20
N GLU A 33 -9.27 38.28 -7.68
CA GLU A 33 -9.59 37.35 -6.60
C GLU A 33 -9.10 35.97 -7.06
N THR A 34 -8.05 35.47 -6.44
CA THR A 34 -7.66 34.08 -6.56
C THR A 34 -8.86 33.27 -6.08
N GLN A 35 -9.57 32.66 -7.01
CA GLN A 35 -10.53 31.60 -6.68
C GLN A 35 -9.82 30.60 -5.79
N PRO A 36 -10.45 30.11 -4.69
CA PRO A 36 -9.87 29.07 -3.88
C PRO A 36 -9.50 27.93 -4.81
N GLY A 37 -8.19 27.62 -4.89
CA GLY A 37 -7.65 26.67 -5.85
C GLY A 37 -8.44 25.38 -5.79
N ALA A 38 -8.85 24.89 -6.95
CA ALA A 38 -9.27 23.52 -7.09
C ALA A 38 -8.13 22.67 -6.51
N HIS A 39 -8.34 22.06 -5.35
CA HIS A 39 -7.41 21.05 -4.82
C HIS A 39 -7.29 20.01 -5.92
N THR A 40 -6.18 20.01 -6.64
CA THR A 40 -5.89 18.96 -7.63
C THR A 40 -5.92 17.65 -6.86
N ARG A 41 -6.98 16.85 -7.05
CA ARG A 41 -7.10 15.54 -6.39
C ARG A 41 -5.86 14.74 -6.76
N LEU A 42 -5.18 14.24 -5.74
CA LEU A 42 -3.97 13.44 -5.89
C LEU A 42 -4.26 12.22 -6.77
N LYS A 43 -3.44 12.02 -7.78
CA LYS A 43 -3.59 10.94 -8.77
C LYS A 43 -3.09 9.62 -8.20
N VAL A 44 -3.90 8.60 -8.29
CA VAL A 44 -3.56 7.22 -7.91
C VAL A 44 -3.60 6.32 -9.14
N CYS A 45 -2.49 5.69 -9.46
CA CYS A 45 -2.46 4.69 -10.53
C CYS A 45 -2.60 3.28 -9.95
N LEU A 46 -3.35 2.42 -10.66
CA LEU A 46 -3.44 1.00 -10.40
C LEU A 46 -2.76 0.26 -11.55
N THR A 47 -1.78 -0.60 -11.23
CA THR A 47 -1.21 -1.47 -12.28
C THR A 47 -1.97 -2.79 -12.32
N TYR A 48 -2.40 -3.18 -13.51
CA TYR A 48 -3.14 -4.40 -13.75
C TYR A 48 -2.87 -4.94 -15.16
N HIS A 49 -2.77 -6.27 -15.27
CA HIS A 49 -2.69 -6.97 -16.55
C HIS A 49 -3.49 -8.27 -16.49
N GLU A 50 -4.16 -8.64 -17.58
CA GLU A 50 -4.99 -9.85 -17.68
C GLU A 50 -4.18 -11.13 -17.44
N LYS A 51 -2.89 -11.10 -17.74
CA LYS A 51 -1.94 -12.18 -17.46
C LYS A 51 -1.79 -12.52 -15.96
N PHE A 52 -2.11 -11.60 -15.05
CA PHE A 52 -2.02 -11.86 -13.61
C PHE A 52 -2.85 -13.07 -13.19
N SER A 53 -4.00 -13.31 -13.87
CA SER A 53 -4.83 -14.48 -13.61
C SER A 53 -4.15 -15.83 -13.90
N GLN A 54 -3.04 -15.82 -14.64
CA GLN A 54 -2.25 -17.03 -14.91
C GLN A 54 -1.30 -17.40 -13.75
N TYR A 55 -1.12 -16.50 -12.77
CA TYR A 55 -0.51 -16.86 -11.49
C TYR A 55 -1.54 -17.61 -10.65
N ASP A 56 -1.84 -18.83 -11.08
CA ASP A 56 -2.80 -19.75 -10.44
C ASP A 56 -2.04 -20.99 -10.00
N LEU A 57 -1.97 -21.19 -8.69
CA LEU A 57 -1.16 -22.28 -8.12
C LEU A 57 -1.92 -23.61 -8.05
N GLY A 58 -3.13 -23.67 -8.60
CA GLY A 58 -3.89 -24.91 -8.77
C GLY A 58 -5.27 -24.90 -8.12
N ILE A 59 -6.14 -25.83 -8.56
CA ILE A 59 -7.56 -25.83 -8.18
C ILE A 59 -7.82 -25.97 -6.67
N ASN A 60 -6.95 -26.67 -5.97
CA ASN A 60 -7.06 -26.88 -4.53
C ASN A 60 -6.11 -25.97 -3.73
N HIS A 61 -5.40 -25.08 -4.41
CA HIS A 61 -4.47 -24.17 -3.79
C HIS A 61 -5.19 -22.90 -3.33
N PRO A 62 -4.87 -22.33 -2.15
CA PRO A 62 -5.51 -21.11 -1.66
C PRO A 62 -5.20 -19.89 -2.52
N PHE A 63 -4.02 -19.84 -3.17
CA PHE A 63 -3.69 -18.77 -4.10
C PHE A 63 -4.23 -19.06 -5.51
N ARG A 64 -5.42 -18.53 -5.81
CA ARG A 64 -6.09 -18.67 -7.12
C ARG A 64 -5.90 -17.42 -7.95
N GLY A 65 -5.60 -17.60 -9.23
CA GLY A 65 -5.36 -16.49 -10.16
C GLY A 65 -6.61 -15.64 -10.48
N ASP A 66 -7.81 -16.18 -10.29
CA ASP A 66 -9.07 -15.46 -10.52
C ASP A 66 -9.32 -14.32 -9.53
N ARG A 67 -8.52 -14.22 -8.43
CA ARG A 67 -8.59 -13.12 -7.45
C ARG A 67 -8.44 -11.74 -8.08
N PHE A 68 -7.57 -11.60 -9.06
CA PHE A 68 -7.27 -10.32 -9.70
C PHE A 68 -8.44 -9.79 -10.53
N ILE A 69 -9.09 -10.67 -11.29
CA ILE A 69 -10.26 -10.26 -12.07
C ILE A 69 -11.47 -10.02 -11.19
N LYS A 70 -11.67 -10.81 -10.13
CA LYS A 70 -12.74 -10.60 -9.15
C LYS A 70 -12.60 -9.25 -8.46
N ALA A 71 -11.40 -8.90 -8.00
CA ALA A 71 -11.13 -7.59 -7.40
C ALA A 71 -11.40 -6.46 -8.40
N LYS A 72 -10.90 -6.58 -9.64
CA LYS A 72 -11.14 -5.56 -10.66
C LYS A 72 -12.63 -5.35 -10.97
N ILE A 73 -13.40 -6.44 -11.11
CA ILE A 73 -14.86 -6.36 -11.33
C ILE A 73 -15.50 -5.61 -10.16
N TYR A 74 -15.17 -5.98 -8.93
CA TYR A 74 -15.70 -5.31 -7.73
C TYR A 74 -15.34 -3.81 -7.69
N PHE A 75 -14.12 -3.45 -8.07
CA PHE A 75 -13.69 -2.06 -8.16
C PHE A 75 -14.52 -1.26 -9.18
N ASP A 76 -14.80 -1.85 -10.33
CA ASP A 76 -15.61 -1.24 -11.37
C ASP A 76 -17.07 -1.08 -10.91
N GLU A 77 -17.65 -2.09 -10.26
CA GLU A 77 -19.00 -2.06 -9.68
C GLU A 77 -19.16 -1.01 -8.57
N LYS A 78 -18.11 -0.81 -7.75
CA LYS A 78 -18.11 0.21 -6.70
C LYS A 78 -17.71 1.61 -7.20
N GLY A 79 -17.54 1.78 -8.50
CA GLY A 79 -17.29 3.09 -9.10
C GLY A 79 -15.84 3.59 -8.98
N LEU A 80 -14.89 2.77 -8.56
CA LEU A 80 -13.49 3.18 -8.39
C LEU A 80 -12.87 3.66 -9.70
N SER A 81 -13.15 2.96 -10.81
CA SER A 81 -12.65 3.31 -12.15
C SER A 81 -13.25 4.62 -12.71
N GLN A 82 -14.34 5.14 -12.13
CA GLN A 82 -14.97 6.39 -12.51
C GLN A 82 -14.43 7.60 -11.71
N LEU A 83 -13.63 7.36 -10.67
CA LEU A 83 -13.02 8.44 -9.92
C LEU A 83 -12.02 9.19 -10.82
N PRO A 84 -12.11 10.53 -10.93
CA PRO A 84 -11.30 11.31 -11.88
C PRO A 84 -9.80 11.31 -11.55
N ASN A 85 -9.44 10.86 -10.37
CA ASN A 85 -8.06 10.77 -9.87
C ASN A 85 -7.52 9.33 -9.84
N VAL A 86 -8.29 8.34 -10.28
CA VAL A 86 -7.87 6.93 -10.35
C VAL A 86 -7.78 6.50 -11.81
N PHE A 87 -6.68 5.84 -12.19
CA PHE A 87 -6.49 5.34 -13.54
C PHE A 87 -5.65 4.06 -13.56
N TYR A 88 -5.85 3.23 -14.57
CA TYR A 88 -5.12 1.99 -14.74
C TYR A 88 -3.92 2.17 -15.66
N ILE A 89 -2.83 1.49 -15.32
CA ILE A 89 -1.65 1.31 -16.19
C ILE A 89 -1.48 -0.18 -16.47
N LYS A 90 -1.39 -0.52 -17.77
CA LYS A 90 -1.07 -1.85 -18.22
C LYS A 90 0.46 -2.01 -18.27
N PRO A 91 1.07 -2.82 -17.38
CA PRO A 91 2.51 -2.94 -17.31
C PRO A 91 3.08 -3.79 -18.46
N LYS A 92 4.36 -3.56 -18.75
CA LYS A 92 5.20 -4.48 -19.53
C LYS A 92 5.79 -5.53 -18.57
N PRO A 93 6.16 -6.72 -19.07
CA PRO A 93 6.82 -7.71 -18.22
C PRO A 93 8.20 -7.21 -17.78
N ALA A 94 8.64 -7.64 -16.61
CA ALA A 94 10.01 -7.44 -16.15
C ALA A 94 10.98 -8.22 -17.06
N THR A 95 12.24 -7.86 -17.03
CA THR A 95 13.32 -8.48 -17.80
C THR A 95 14.16 -9.41 -16.93
N HIS A 96 15.00 -10.21 -17.55
CA HIS A 96 15.98 -11.04 -16.82
C HIS A 96 16.93 -10.18 -15.97
N GLU A 97 17.35 -9.03 -16.48
CA GLU A 97 18.20 -8.08 -15.75
C GLU A 97 17.50 -7.53 -14.50
N ASP A 98 16.17 -7.40 -14.55
CA ASP A 98 15.42 -6.98 -13.36
C ASP A 98 15.50 -8.03 -12.25
N LEU A 99 15.43 -9.31 -12.59
CA LEU A 99 15.60 -10.40 -11.61
C LEU A 99 17.02 -10.44 -11.04
N LEU A 100 18.03 -10.23 -11.86
CA LEU A 100 19.45 -10.22 -11.45
C LEU A 100 19.82 -9.09 -10.49
N ARG A 101 18.98 -8.05 -10.36
CA ARG A 101 19.18 -7.01 -9.33
C ARG A 101 19.11 -7.57 -7.92
N VAL A 102 18.44 -8.68 -7.72
CA VAL A 102 18.16 -9.29 -6.43
C VAL A 102 18.59 -10.74 -6.37
N HIS A 103 18.14 -11.54 -7.34
CA HIS A 103 18.31 -12.98 -7.32
C HIS A 103 19.63 -13.42 -7.96
N THR A 104 20.16 -14.57 -7.49
CA THR A 104 21.34 -15.17 -8.12
C THR A 104 20.96 -15.78 -9.47
N GLU A 105 21.91 -15.75 -10.41
CA GLU A 105 21.75 -16.37 -11.74
C GLU A 105 21.43 -17.87 -11.64
N GLU A 106 22.05 -18.55 -10.68
CA GLU A 106 21.87 -19.98 -10.42
C GLU A 106 20.41 -20.27 -9.99
N TYR A 107 19.86 -19.44 -9.09
CA TYR A 107 18.47 -19.58 -8.65
C TYR A 107 17.49 -19.31 -9.79
N ILE A 108 17.68 -18.26 -10.57
CA ILE A 108 16.84 -17.94 -11.73
C ILE A 108 16.83 -19.12 -12.72
N LYS A 109 18.02 -19.67 -13.05
CA LYS A 109 18.13 -20.85 -13.92
C LYS A 109 17.45 -22.09 -13.35
N GLN A 110 17.55 -22.31 -12.04
CA GLN A 110 16.84 -23.40 -11.36
C GLN A 110 15.32 -23.28 -11.55
N ILE A 111 14.77 -22.08 -11.33
CA ILE A 111 13.33 -21.82 -11.48
C ILE A 111 12.87 -22.07 -12.92
N HIS A 112 13.58 -21.56 -13.92
CA HIS A 112 13.25 -21.81 -15.33
C HIS A 112 13.28 -23.29 -15.65
N ARG A 113 14.30 -24.03 -15.18
CA ARG A 113 14.38 -25.48 -15.39
C ARG A 113 13.20 -26.22 -14.73
N LEU A 114 12.76 -25.82 -13.54
CA LEU A 114 11.60 -26.40 -12.88
C LEU A 114 10.32 -26.18 -13.70
N ALA A 115 10.15 -24.97 -14.28
CA ALA A 115 9.05 -24.67 -15.17
C ALA A 115 9.03 -25.57 -16.44
N GLU A 116 10.17 -25.73 -17.09
CA GLU A 116 10.34 -26.53 -18.28
C GLU A 116 9.98 -28.03 -18.05
N ILE A 117 10.37 -28.56 -16.89
CA ILE A 117 10.12 -30.00 -16.57
C ILE A 117 8.82 -30.20 -15.78
N GLY A 118 8.04 -29.13 -15.54
CA GLY A 118 6.74 -29.18 -14.84
C GLY A 118 6.83 -29.66 -13.39
N ARG A 119 7.90 -29.30 -12.67
CA ARG A 119 8.07 -29.65 -11.26
C ARG A 119 7.87 -28.42 -10.37
N PRO A 120 7.21 -28.57 -9.21
CA PRO A 120 7.10 -27.48 -8.24
C PRO A 120 8.48 -27.16 -7.63
N TYR A 121 8.61 -25.95 -7.10
CA TYR A 121 9.77 -25.54 -6.30
C TYR A 121 9.79 -26.30 -4.96
N ASP A 122 8.67 -26.30 -4.27
CA ASP A 122 8.40 -27.05 -3.05
C ASP A 122 6.94 -27.58 -3.04
N LEU A 123 6.44 -28.02 -1.88
CA LEU A 123 5.11 -28.65 -1.79
C LEU A 123 3.94 -27.71 -2.06
N ASP A 124 4.13 -26.39 -1.85
CA ASP A 124 3.08 -25.37 -1.96
C ASP A 124 3.43 -24.21 -2.91
N THR A 125 4.57 -24.33 -3.62
CA THR A 125 5.01 -23.32 -4.59
C THR A 125 5.20 -23.97 -5.97
N PRO A 126 4.12 -24.26 -6.70
CA PRO A 126 4.19 -24.80 -8.05
C PRO A 126 4.79 -23.80 -9.03
N VAL A 127 5.52 -24.32 -10.02
CA VAL A 127 6.19 -23.52 -11.04
C VAL A 127 5.81 -24.08 -12.43
N SER A 128 5.46 -23.16 -13.35
CA SER A 128 5.20 -23.47 -14.75
C SER A 128 5.53 -22.25 -15.62
N GLU A 129 5.65 -22.44 -16.93
CA GLU A 129 5.91 -21.33 -17.84
C GLU A 129 4.82 -20.24 -17.76
N SER A 130 3.54 -20.64 -17.63
CA SER A 130 2.43 -19.67 -17.49
C SER A 130 2.49 -18.89 -16.18
N ILE A 131 2.87 -19.55 -15.07
CA ILE A 131 3.08 -18.89 -13.78
C ILE A 131 4.24 -17.89 -13.89
N LEU A 132 5.35 -18.29 -14.51
CA LEU A 132 6.50 -17.39 -14.69
C LEU A 132 6.16 -16.22 -15.61
N GLU A 133 5.44 -16.44 -16.71
CA GLU A 133 4.99 -15.34 -17.56
C GLU A 133 4.14 -14.35 -16.77
N ALA A 134 3.15 -14.82 -16.01
CA ALA A 134 2.34 -13.97 -15.16
C ALA A 134 3.18 -13.18 -14.15
N LEU A 135 4.10 -13.87 -13.47
CA LEU A 135 5.00 -13.26 -12.48
C LEU A 135 5.85 -12.15 -13.08
N MET A 136 6.37 -12.32 -14.31
CA MET A 136 7.13 -11.27 -14.98
C MET A 136 6.27 -10.00 -15.23
N TYR A 137 4.99 -10.17 -15.59
CA TYR A 137 4.06 -9.03 -15.69
C TYR A 137 3.74 -8.40 -14.34
N MET A 138 3.63 -9.19 -13.26
CA MET A 138 3.39 -8.70 -11.90
C MET A 138 4.59 -7.88 -11.41
N ILE A 139 5.81 -8.39 -11.53
CA ILE A 139 7.04 -7.66 -11.21
C ILE A 139 7.12 -6.37 -12.05
N GLY A 140 6.78 -6.46 -13.35
CA GLY A 140 6.69 -5.30 -14.23
C GLY A 140 5.69 -4.27 -13.73
N GLY A 141 4.54 -4.70 -13.20
CA GLY A 141 3.52 -3.86 -12.58
C GLY A 141 4.02 -3.14 -11.34
N VAL A 142 4.75 -3.83 -10.49
CA VAL A 142 5.36 -3.25 -9.27
C VAL A 142 6.40 -2.19 -9.64
N LYS A 143 7.26 -2.46 -10.62
CA LYS A 143 8.23 -1.48 -11.15
C LYS A 143 7.53 -0.26 -11.76
N GLU A 144 6.49 -0.48 -12.56
CA GLU A 144 5.72 0.59 -13.20
C GLU A 144 5.00 1.47 -12.17
N ALA A 145 4.49 0.88 -11.08
CA ALA A 145 3.91 1.63 -9.97
C ALA A 145 4.92 2.62 -9.37
N GLY A 146 6.11 2.16 -9.03
CA GLY A 146 7.18 3.03 -8.51
C GLY A 146 7.65 4.07 -9.52
N ALA A 147 7.84 3.68 -10.79
CA ALA A 147 8.23 4.58 -11.87
C ALA A 147 7.19 5.69 -12.09
N SER A 148 5.90 5.36 -12.05
CA SER A 148 4.80 6.33 -12.22
C SER A 148 4.84 7.46 -11.19
N ILE A 149 5.21 7.14 -9.95
CA ILE A 149 5.35 8.12 -8.87
C ILE A 149 6.56 9.03 -9.14
N LEU A 150 7.70 8.44 -9.46
CA LEU A 150 8.95 9.21 -9.65
C LEU A 150 8.95 10.07 -10.93
N GLU A 151 8.20 9.67 -11.93
CA GLU A 151 8.00 10.41 -13.18
C GLU A 151 6.86 11.44 -13.11
N GLY A 152 6.18 11.57 -11.96
CA GLY A 152 5.10 12.53 -11.75
C GLY A 152 3.82 12.21 -12.54
N ARG A 153 3.65 10.96 -13.01
CA ARG A 153 2.42 10.51 -13.67
C ARG A 153 1.32 10.24 -12.66
N ALA A 154 1.70 9.78 -11.46
CA ALA A 154 0.84 9.58 -10.30
C ALA A 154 1.52 10.13 -9.05
N ASP A 155 0.73 10.47 -8.04
CA ASP A 155 1.23 10.86 -6.72
C ASP A 155 1.44 9.61 -5.84
N ARG A 156 0.59 8.59 -6.04
CA ARG A 156 0.62 7.28 -5.38
C ARG A 156 0.30 6.18 -6.36
N ALA A 157 0.64 4.95 -6.00
CA ALA A 157 0.38 3.81 -6.85
C ALA A 157 -0.12 2.59 -6.04
N VAL A 158 -0.95 1.76 -6.66
CA VAL A 158 -1.31 0.44 -6.16
C VAL A 158 -0.94 -0.59 -7.22
N ALA A 159 -0.04 -1.50 -6.89
CA ALA A 159 0.34 -2.61 -7.75
C ALA A 159 -0.52 -3.83 -7.38
N LEU A 160 -1.53 -4.11 -8.21
CA LEU A 160 -2.26 -5.37 -8.09
C LEU A 160 -1.34 -6.51 -8.54
N GLY A 161 -1.27 -7.56 -7.73
CA GLY A 161 -0.39 -8.70 -8.00
C GLY A 161 1.05 -8.55 -7.52
N GLY A 162 1.38 -7.52 -6.74
CA GLY A 162 2.69 -7.36 -6.10
C GLY A 162 2.71 -7.82 -4.65
N GLY A 163 3.90 -8.20 -4.14
CA GLY A 163 4.10 -8.52 -2.73
C GLY A 163 4.63 -9.92 -2.45
N PHE A 164 5.55 -10.44 -3.25
CA PHE A 164 6.14 -11.77 -3.10
C PHE A 164 7.29 -11.77 -2.08
N HIS A 165 6.97 -11.47 -0.83
CA HIS A 165 7.91 -11.15 0.26
C HIS A 165 8.66 -12.36 0.86
N HIS A 166 8.24 -13.61 0.56
CA HIS A 166 8.90 -14.79 1.08
C HIS A 166 10.11 -15.23 0.26
N ALA A 167 10.25 -14.78 -0.99
CA ALA A 167 11.40 -15.13 -1.82
C ALA A 167 12.65 -14.36 -1.39
N GLY A 168 13.74 -15.09 -1.07
CA GLY A 168 15.07 -14.54 -0.80
C GLY A 168 15.91 -14.42 -2.07
N ARG A 169 17.21 -14.16 -1.90
CA ARG A 169 18.13 -14.00 -3.05
C ARG A 169 18.30 -15.27 -3.89
N ASP A 170 18.29 -16.42 -3.25
CA ASP A 170 18.60 -17.73 -3.81
C ASP A 170 17.61 -18.83 -3.40
N TYR A 171 16.48 -18.42 -2.88
CA TYR A 171 15.38 -19.32 -2.50
C TYR A 171 14.00 -18.69 -2.74
N GLY A 172 12.97 -19.55 -2.89
CA GLY A 172 11.55 -19.22 -2.88
C GLY A 172 10.81 -19.90 -1.75
N GLY A 173 9.48 -19.87 -1.77
CA GLY A 173 8.61 -20.54 -0.82
C GLY A 173 7.42 -19.65 -0.44
N GLY A 174 6.44 -20.22 0.29
CA GLY A 174 5.26 -19.46 0.70
C GLY A 174 4.56 -18.80 -0.48
N PHE A 175 4.42 -19.52 -1.59
CA PHE A 175 3.81 -19.05 -2.84
C PHE A 175 4.62 -18.00 -3.62
N CYS A 176 5.83 -17.63 -3.14
CA CYS A 176 6.69 -16.58 -3.70
C CYS A 176 7.89 -17.19 -4.44
N ILE A 177 8.05 -16.85 -5.73
CA ILE A 177 9.16 -17.31 -6.55
C ILE A 177 10.27 -16.25 -6.64
N PHE A 178 9.93 -15.00 -6.96
CA PHE A 178 10.85 -13.86 -6.99
C PHE A 178 10.34 -12.71 -6.14
N ASN A 179 11.23 -11.99 -5.47
CA ASN A 179 10.89 -10.89 -4.57
C ASN A 179 10.78 -9.56 -5.34
N ASP A 180 9.58 -9.20 -5.69
CA ASP A 180 9.27 -7.98 -6.43
C ASP A 180 9.44 -6.70 -5.59
N ILE A 181 9.29 -6.77 -4.27
CA ILE A 181 9.55 -5.66 -3.35
C ILE A 181 11.03 -5.26 -3.43
N ALA A 182 11.91 -6.25 -3.32
CA ALA A 182 13.34 -6.03 -3.40
C ALA A 182 13.77 -5.57 -4.80
N ILE A 183 13.17 -6.13 -5.85
CA ILE A 183 13.41 -5.70 -7.23
C ILE A 183 12.98 -4.23 -7.41
N LEU A 184 11.84 -3.81 -6.86
CA LEU A 184 11.41 -2.42 -6.89
C LEU A 184 12.41 -1.50 -6.19
N VAL A 185 12.84 -1.84 -4.97
CA VAL A 185 13.85 -1.07 -4.22
C VAL A 185 15.11 -0.87 -5.06
N GLN A 186 15.67 -1.96 -5.62
CA GLN A 186 16.88 -1.88 -6.43
C GLN A 186 16.66 -1.08 -7.73
N HIS A 187 15.52 -1.27 -8.40
CA HIS A 187 15.16 -0.50 -9.58
C HIS A 187 15.10 1.01 -9.30
N LEU A 188 14.43 1.41 -8.22
CA LEU A 188 14.32 2.82 -7.84
C LEU A 188 15.65 3.41 -7.39
N ARG A 189 16.49 2.63 -6.70
CA ARG A 189 17.84 3.00 -6.31
C ARG A 189 18.72 3.29 -7.52
N GLU A 190 18.75 2.40 -8.49
CA GLU A 190 19.60 2.52 -9.68
C GLU A 190 19.09 3.54 -10.69
N ARG A 191 17.79 3.52 -10.97
CA ARG A 191 17.21 4.33 -12.05
C ARG A 191 16.95 5.77 -11.65
N TYR A 192 16.53 6.01 -10.39
CA TYR A 192 16.10 7.32 -9.89
C TYR A 192 16.99 7.86 -8.77
N GLY A 193 17.97 7.11 -8.31
CA GLY A 193 18.94 7.55 -7.32
C GLY A 193 18.42 7.68 -5.88
N LEU A 194 17.27 7.06 -5.57
CA LEU A 194 16.73 7.05 -4.20
C LEU A 194 17.71 6.39 -3.23
N LYS A 195 17.71 6.87 -1.98
CA LYS A 195 18.69 6.45 -0.97
C LYS A 195 18.07 5.78 0.24
N ARG A 196 16.82 6.13 0.60
CA ARG A 196 16.16 5.63 1.80
C ARG A 196 14.78 5.08 1.45
N PHE A 197 14.58 3.82 1.77
CA PHE A 197 13.35 3.10 1.47
C PHE A 197 12.71 2.63 2.76
N LEU A 198 11.45 2.94 2.98
CA LEU A 198 10.68 2.30 4.04
C LEU A 198 9.79 1.25 3.42
N VAL A 199 9.97 -0.01 3.84
CA VAL A 199 9.12 -1.13 3.47
C VAL A 199 8.26 -1.46 4.69
N LEU A 200 6.96 -1.22 4.59
CA LEU A 200 5.95 -1.62 5.57
C LEU A 200 5.28 -2.89 5.09
N ASP A 201 5.47 -3.98 5.78
CA ASP A 201 4.83 -5.27 5.52
C ASP A 201 3.71 -5.48 6.55
N TYR A 202 2.44 -5.45 6.07
CA TYR A 202 1.25 -5.68 6.88
C TYR A 202 0.54 -6.99 6.51
N ASP A 203 1.20 -7.84 5.72
CA ASP A 203 0.79 -9.23 5.49
C ASP A 203 0.73 -9.98 6.83
N VAL A 204 -0.19 -10.95 6.95
CA VAL A 204 -0.30 -11.74 8.17
C VAL A 204 0.93 -12.60 8.43
N HIS A 205 1.71 -12.89 7.38
CA HIS A 205 2.96 -13.64 7.44
C HIS A 205 4.17 -12.71 7.51
N PHE A 206 5.20 -13.12 8.21
CA PHE A 206 6.47 -12.39 8.19
C PHE A 206 7.16 -12.46 6.82
N GLY A 207 7.55 -11.30 6.28
CA GLY A 207 8.25 -11.20 5.02
C GLY A 207 9.72 -11.60 5.10
N ASN A 208 10.00 -12.89 5.37
CA ASN A 208 11.34 -13.40 5.62
C ASN A 208 12.32 -13.16 4.46
N GLY A 209 11.87 -13.30 3.22
CA GLY A 209 12.71 -13.09 2.05
C GLY A 209 13.13 -11.61 1.92
N THR A 210 12.19 -10.69 2.09
CA THR A 210 12.48 -9.24 2.09
C THR A 210 13.41 -8.87 3.23
N SER A 211 13.15 -9.37 4.45
CA SER A 211 14.02 -9.19 5.61
C SER A 211 15.43 -9.71 5.34
N ASP A 212 15.60 -10.94 4.84
CA ASP A 212 16.90 -11.54 4.56
C ASP A 212 17.71 -10.74 3.53
N ILE A 213 17.06 -10.23 2.47
CA ILE A 213 17.71 -9.45 1.42
C ILE A 213 18.29 -8.14 1.98
N PHE A 214 17.57 -7.47 2.88
CA PHE A 214 17.94 -6.15 3.41
C PHE A 214 18.50 -6.19 4.85
N TYR A 215 18.73 -7.38 5.42
CA TYR A 215 19.08 -7.57 6.84
C TYR A 215 20.34 -6.82 7.31
N ALA A 216 21.22 -6.45 6.37
CA ALA A 216 22.44 -5.67 6.64
C ALA A 216 22.44 -4.29 5.95
N ASP A 217 21.31 -3.82 5.42
CA ASP A 217 21.20 -2.59 4.63
C ASP A 217 20.47 -1.47 5.39
N GLN A 218 21.22 -0.55 6.00
CA GLN A 218 20.66 0.62 6.73
C GLN A 218 19.89 1.61 5.85
N SER A 219 19.94 1.47 4.54
CA SER A 219 19.16 2.31 3.61
C SER A 219 17.74 1.84 3.42
N VAL A 220 17.40 0.65 3.95
CA VAL A 220 16.05 0.08 3.93
C VAL A 220 15.57 -0.16 5.36
N LEU A 221 14.59 0.61 5.79
CA LEU A 221 13.87 0.34 7.03
C LEU A 221 12.72 -0.61 6.72
N PHE A 222 12.83 -1.86 7.18
CA PHE A 222 11.80 -2.89 7.05
C PHE A 222 10.99 -2.97 8.35
N ILE A 223 9.69 -2.75 8.27
CA ILE A 223 8.75 -2.86 9.40
C ILE A 223 7.72 -3.91 9.04
N SER A 224 7.58 -4.96 9.85
CA SER A 224 6.60 -6.03 9.61
C SER A 224 5.67 -6.20 10.81
N LEU A 225 4.35 -6.07 10.54
CA LEU A 225 3.28 -6.40 11.49
C LEU A 225 2.65 -7.71 11.06
N HIS A 226 2.94 -8.79 11.74
CA HIS A 226 2.52 -10.14 11.36
C HIS A 226 2.03 -10.94 12.56
N GLN A 227 1.36 -12.03 12.31
CA GLN A 227 0.90 -12.93 13.36
C GLN A 227 2.09 -13.61 14.04
N ASP A 228 1.95 -13.92 15.33
CA ASP A 228 2.96 -14.56 16.18
C ASP A 228 3.66 -15.74 15.44
N PRO A 229 4.99 -15.69 15.26
CA PRO A 229 5.78 -16.68 14.54
C PRO A 229 5.60 -18.12 15.04
N PHE A 230 5.23 -18.33 16.30
CA PHE A 230 4.93 -19.65 16.82
C PHE A 230 3.64 -20.26 16.28
N THR A 231 2.81 -19.49 15.60
CA THR A 231 1.46 -19.89 15.18
C THR A 231 1.25 -19.91 13.67
N ILE A 232 2.23 -19.41 12.89
CA ILE A 232 2.11 -19.25 11.44
C ILE A 232 3.48 -19.40 10.74
N PHE A 233 3.45 -19.77 9.44
CA PHE A 233 4.61 -19.70 8.55
C PHE A 233 5.15 -18.24 8.48
N PRO A 234 6.46 -18.00 8.38
CA PRO A 234 7.55 -18.98 8.27
C PRO A 234 8.16 -19.36 9.64
N GLY A 235 7.58 -19.00 10.77
CA GLY A 235 8.11 -19.26 12.09
C GLY A 235 9.28 -18.36 12.47
N ARG A 236 9.35 -17.17 11.88
CA ARG A 236 10.37 -16.12 12.07
C ARG A 236 9.70 -14.74 12.20
N GLY A 237 10.50 -13.73 12.52
CA GLY A 237 10.03 -12.36 12.73
C GLY A 237 9.84 -12.02 14.21
N PHE A 238 10.70 -12.56 15.08
CA PHE A 238 10.70 -12.21 16.49
C PHE A 238 11.23 -10.80 16.73
N ILE A 239 10.86 -10.18 17.86
CA ILE A 239 11.23 -8.79 18.21
C ILE A 239 12.76 -8.57 18.20
N ASP A 240 13.54 -9.61 18.52
CA ASP A 240 14.99 -9.57 18.58
C ASP A 240 15.68 -9.81 17.23
N GLU A 241 14.95 -10.13 16.17
CA GLU A 241 15.45 -10.18 14.80
C GLU A 241 15.53 -8.75 14.21
N ILE A 242 16.53 -7.96 14.65
CA ILE A 242 16.63 -6.50 14.43
C ILE A 242 17.54 -6.08 13.28
N GLY A 243 18.03 -7.00 12.46
CA GLY A 243 19.06 -6.74 11.46
C GLY A 243 20.46 -7.09 11.95
N LYS A 244 21.49 -6.84 11.12
CA LYS A 244 22.89 -7.08 11.46
C LYS A 244 23.83 -6.06 10.82
N GLY A 245 25.01 -5.84 11.42
CA GLY A 245 26.01 -4.92 10.88
C GLY A 245 25.46 -3.51 10.74
N GLU A 246 25.58 -2.91 9.55
CA GLU A 246 25.04 -1.56 9.29
C GLU A 246 23.51 -1.53 9.29
N GLY A 247 22.85 -2.65 9.03
CA GLY A 247 21.39 -2.78 9.09
C GLY A 247 20.84 -3.11 10.47
N GLU A 248 21.66 -3.17 11.54
CA GLU A 248 21.17 -3.41 12.89
C GLU A 248 20.27 -2.26 13.36
N GLY A 249 19.05 -2.57 13.78
CA GLY A 249 18.01 -1.59 14.11
C GLY A 249 17.10 -1.19 12.94
N TYR A 250 17.36 -1.68 11.72
CA TYR A 250 16.55 -1.36 10.54
C TYR A 250 15.59 -2.49 10.12
N ASN A 251 15.54 -3.59 10.88
CA ASN A 251 14.54 -4.64 10.77
C ASN A 251 13.67 -4.61 12.03
N VAL A 252 12.39 -4.29 11.90
CA VAL A 252 11.46 -4.01 13.01
C VAL A 252 10.28 -4.94 12.92
N ASN A 253 10.11 -5.82 13.91
CA ASN A 253 9.09 -6.87 13.93
C ASN A 253 8.07 -6.65 15.03
N VAL A 254 6.79 -6.71 14.67
CA VAL A 254 5.64 -6.63 15.58
C VAL A 254 4.86 -7.95 15.50
N PRO A 255 5.27 -8.99 16.24
CA PRO A 255 4.58 -10.27 16.26
C PRO A 255 3.27 -10.16 17.05
N LEU A 256 2.14 -10.19 16.36
CA LEU A 256 0.81 -10.00 16.93
C LEU A 256 0.20 -11.34 17.35
N PRO A 257 -0.39 -11.44 18.55
CA PRO A 257 -1.07 -12.64 19.00
C PRO A 257 -2.21 -13.04 18.04
N ILE A 258 -2.48 -14.33 17.94
CA ILE A 258 -3.70 -14.80 17.28
C ILE A 258 -4.92 -14.07 17.84
N ARG A 259 -5.91 -13.78 17.01
CA ARG A 259 -7.11 -13.04 17.41
C ARG A 259 -6.85 -11.60 17.86
N THR A 260 -5.76 -11.00 17.42
CA THR A 260 -5.59 -9.54 17.55
C THR A 260 -6.66 -8.86 16.73
N GLY A 261 -7.56 -8.13 17.40
CA GLY A 261 -8.64 -7.40 16.76
C GLY A 261 -8.18 -6.09 16.12
N GLU A 262 -9.04 -5.51 15.31
CA GLU A 262 -8.77 -4.32 14.51
C GLU A 262 -8.22 -3.15 15.34
N GLN A 263 -8.85 -2.82 16.46
CA GLN A 263 -8.40 -1.71 17.31
C GLN A 263 -6.96 -1.90 17.81
N SER A 264 -6.64 -3.10 18.28
CA SER A 264 -5.30 -3.44 18.80
C SER A 264 -4.26 -3.50 17.67
N TYR A 265 -4.65 -3.96 16.49
CA TYR A 265 -3.80 -3.96 15.30
C TYR A 265 -3.45 -2.51 14.88
N LEU A 266 -4.45 -1.66 14.76
CA LEU A 266 -4.27 -0.25 14.38
C LEU A 266 -3.48 0.53 15.44
N TYR A 267 -3.66 0.21 16.73
CA TYR A 267 -2.81 0.73 17.79
C TYR A 267 -1.34 0.37 17.55
N ALA A 268 -1.02 -0.92 17.34
CA ALA A 268 0.35 -1.35 17.08
C ALA A 268 0.95 -0.66 15.83
N LEU A 269 0.18 -0.58 14.74
CA LEU A 269 0.60 0.10 13.52
C LEU A 269 0.92 1.58 13.78
N THR A 270 0.04 2.28 14.49
CA THR A 270 0.19 3.72 14.75
C THR A 270 1.34 4.04 15.70
N GLU A 271 1.57 3.17 16.69
CA GLU A 271 2.65 3.34 17.67
C GLU A 271 4.05 3.04 17.12
N VAL A 272 4.15 2.33 15.99
CA VAL A 272 5.43 1.88 15.45
C VAL A 272 5.76 2.56 14.11
N PHE A 273 4.88 2.48 13.12
CA PHE A 273 5.19 2.87 11.76
C PHE A 273 5.36 4.40 11.57
N PRO A 274 4.39 5.28 11.94
CA PRO A 274 4.54 6.72 11.71
C PRO A 274 5.74 7.34 12.46
N PRO A 275 6.00 7.03 13.75
CA PRO A 275 7.16 7.59 14.43
C PRO A 275 8.49 7.21 13.77
N LEU A 276 8.65 5.94 13.37
CA LEU A 276 9.84 5.48 12.67
C LEU A 276 9.99 6.13 11.30
N ALA A 277 8.91 6.29 10.56
CA ALA A 277 8.91 6.95 9.25
C ALA A 277 9.33 8.43 9.37
N GLU A 278 8.85 9.14 10.39
CA GLU A 278 9.19 10.55 10.65
C GLU A 278 10.67 10.72 11.02
N GLU A 279 11.25 9.81 11.78
CA GLU A 279 12.69 9.85 12.11
C GLU A 279 13.56 9.38 10.95
N PHE A 280 13.19 8.30 10.28
CA PHE A 280 13.95 7.73 9.15
C PHE A 280 13.92 8.64 7.92
N LYS A 281 12.81 9.35 7.64
CA LYS A 281 12.62 10.24 6.48
C LYS A 281 12.91 9.53 5.15
N PRO A 282 12.10 8.54 4.79
CA PRO A 282 12.29 7.80 3.55
C PRO A 282 12.08 8.68 2.31
N ASP A 283 12.68 8.29 1.20
CA ASP A 283 12.42 8.90 -0.11
C ASP A 283 11.08 8.41 -0.68
N ILE A 284 10.67 7.18 -0.32
CA ILE A 284 9.41 6.53 -0.70
C ILE A 284 9.00 5.51 0.37
N ILE A 285 7.69 5.30 0.53
CA ILE A 285 7.11 4.20 1.30
C ILE A 285 6.61 3.13 0.34
N ILE A 286 7.04 1.88 0.54
CA ILE A 286 6.56 0.69 -0.16
C ILE A 286 5.80 -0.13 0.89
N ALA A 287 4.49 -0.28 0.72
CA ALA A 287 3.67 -1.05 1.64
C ALA A 287 3.22 -2.35 0.99
N ASN A 288 3.41 -3.46 1.67
CA ASN A 288 3.09 -4.81 1.20
C ASN A 288 2.02 -5.46 2.06
N GLY A 289 1.09 -6.15 1.41
CA GLY A 289 0.08 -6.97 2.08
C GLY A 289 -1.11 -7.27 1.17
N GLY A 290 -2.21 -7.63 1.79
CA GLY A 290 -3.44 -7.94 1.09
C GLY A 290 -4.59 -8.02 2.07
N SER A 291 -5.32 -9.15 2.08
CA SER A 291 -6.49 -9.33 2.95
C SER A 291 -6.39 -10.50 3.93
N ASP A 292 -5.21 -11.09 4.11
CA ASP A 292 -5.02 -12.28 4.93
C ASP A 292 -5.04 -12.02 6.44
N ALA A 293 -4.95 -10.76 6.88
CA ALA A 293 -5.23 -10.37 8.26
C ALA A 293 -6.73 -10.23 8.58
N HIS A 294 -7.62 -10.49 7.60
CA HIS A 294 -9.08 -10.41 7.79
C HIS A 294 -9.59 -11.54 8.71
N PHE A 295 -10.60 -11.23 9.55
CA PHE A 295 -11.16 -12.18 10.53
C PHE A 295 -11.70 -13.50 9.93
N ALA A 296 -12.05 -13.47 8.64
CA ALA A 296 -12.57 -14.62 7.90
C ALA A 296 -11.57 -15.18 6.88
N ASP A 297 -10.28 -14.81 6.97
CA ASP A 297 -9.26 -15.42 6.11
C ASP A 297 -8.99 -16.88 6.53
N HIS A 298 -8.47 -17.66 5.60
CA HIS A 298 -8.28 -19.10 5.80
C HIS A 298 -6.88 -19.46 6.30
N LEU A 299 -5.89 -18.60 6.10
CA LEU A 299 -4.50 -18.85 6.50
C LEU A 299 -4.06 -17.96 7.67
N GLY A 300 -4.67 -16.79 7.82
CA GLY A 300 -4.45 -15.91 8.97
C GLY A 300 -5.46 -16.14 10.10
N SER A 301 -5.13 -15.64 11.29
CA SER A 301 -6.02 -15.68 12.47
C SER A 301 -6.05 -14.33 13.19
N LEU A 302 -5.87 -13.23 12.45
CA LEU A 302 -6.08 -11.87 12.94
C LEU A 302 -7.53 -11.43 12.71
N GLY A 303 -7.91 -10.29 13.22
CA GLY A 303 -9.30 -9.85 13.32
C GLY A 303 -9.64 -8.55 12.62
N LEU A 304 -9.01 -8.23 11.50
CA LEU A 304 -9.35 -7.04 10.71
C LEU A 304 -10.65 -7.23 9.93
N THR A 305 -11.29 -6.12 9.66
CA THR A 305 -12.44 -5.98 8.75
C THR A 305 -12.04 -5.13 7.53
N ALA A 306 -12.90 -4.99 6.53
CA ALA A 306 -12.66 -4.08 5.41
C ALA A 306 -12.37 -2.64 5.88
N LYS A 307 -13.00 -2.19 6.96
CA LYS A 307 -12.69 -0.91 7.62
C LYS A 307 -11.25 -0.85 8.08
N GLY A 308 -10.72 -1.91 8.71
CA GLY A 308 -9.33 -1.96 9.16
C GLY A 308 -8.33 -1.81 8.02
N PHE A 309 -8.58 -2.42 6.86
CA PHE A 309 -7.74 -2.25 5.68
C PHE A 309 -7.81 -0.83 5.09
N PHE A 310 -8.97 -0.19 5.11
CA PHE A 310 -9.09 1.22 4.77
C PHE A 310 -8.23 2.09 5.70
N GLU A 311 -8.30 1.85 7.01
CA GLU A 311 -7.52 2.60 8.00
C GLU A 311 -6.01 2.37 7.85
N ILE A 312 -5.56 1.16 7.54
CA ILE A 312 -4.14 0.87 7.24
C ILE A 312 -3.67 1.76 6.09
N SER A 313 -4.39 1.75 4.97
CA SER A 313 -3.98 2.53 3.79
C SER A 313 -4.12 4.04 4.02
N ARG A 314 -5.11 4.50 4.81
CA ARG A 314 -5.22 5.89 5.25
C ARG A 314 -4.00 6.32 6.07
N ILE A 315 -3.56 5.50 7.04
CA ILE A 315 -2.36 5.77 7.86
C ILE A 315 -1.11 5.82 6.97
N ILE A 316 -0.97 4.92 5.99
CA ILE A 316 0.13 4.92 5.03
C ILE A 316 0.12 6.22 4.21
N ARG A 317 -1.04 6.61 3.67
CA ARG A 317 -1.23 7.84 2.92
C ARG A 317 -0.81 9.06 3.73
N GLU A 318 -1.39 9.24 4.91
CA GLU A 318 -1.14 10.40 5.77
C GLU A 318 0.32 10.46 6.23
N THR A 319 0.93 9.31 6.51
CA THR A 319 2.36 9.25 6.85
C THR A 319 3.22 9.62 5.66
N SER A 320 2.95 9.08 4.46
CA SER A 320 3.70 9.43 3.25
C SER A 320 3.60 10.90 2.89
N ASP A 321 2.43 11.54 3.12
CA ASP A 321 2.25 12.98 2.93
C ASP A 321 3.18 13.81 3.83
N ARG A 322 3.34 13.39 5.10
CA ARG A 322 4.22 14.08 6.05
C ARG A 322 5.70 13.88 5.78
N VAL A 323 6.13 12.67 5.37
CA VAL A 323 7.57 12.32 5.37
C VAL A 323 8.22 12.29 3.99
N CYS A 324 7.47 12.04 2.92
CA CYS A 324 8.03 11.87 1.56
C CYS A 324 7.15 12.44 0.44
N SER A 325 6.41 13.53 0.73
CA SER A 325 5.56 14.22 -0.25
C SER A 325 4.53 13.32 -0.93
N GLY A 326 3.96 12.36 -0.18
CA GLY A 326 2.94 11.44 -0.64
C GLY A 326 3.45 10.24 -1.44
N ARG A 327 4.75 10.14 -1.72
CA ARG A 327 5.31 9.03 -2.51
C ARG A 327 5.13 7.70 -1.78
N SER A 328 4.10 6.95 -2.19
CA SER A 328 3.80 5.63 -1.64
C SER A 328 3.31 4.67 -2.71
N ALA A 329 3.86 3.47 -2.70
CA ALA A 329 3.45 2.34 -3.53
C ALA A 329 2.88 1.24 -2.65
N LEU A 330 1.63 0.85 -2.88
CA LEU A 330 0.96 -0.24 -2.19
C LEU A 330 0.97 -1.49 -3.08
N LEU A 331 1.50 -2.59 -2.59
CA LEU A 331 1.57 -3.87 -3.29
C LEU A 331 0.53 -4.82 -2.68
N VAL A 332 -0.34 -5.37 -3.51
CA VAL A 332 -1.52 -6.10 -3.05
C VAL A 332 -1.68 -7.41 -3.83
N ALA A 333 -1.44 -8.54 -3.14
CA ALA A 333 -1.65 -9.87 -3.72
C ALA A 333 -2.20 -10.90 -2.73
N SER A 334 -1.91 -10.78 -1.44
CA SER A 334 -2.28 -11.77 -0.43
C SER A 334 -3.76 -11.71 -0.04
N GLY A 335 -4.19 -12.79 0.63
CA GLY A 335 -5.57 -13.04 1.02
C GLY A 335 -6.09 -14.35 0.42
N TYR A 336 -6.67 -15.19 1.27
CA TYR A 336 -6.95 -16.59 0.91
C TYR A 336 -8.43 -16.95 1.06
N ASN A 337 -9.27 -16.00 1.44
CA ASN A 337 -10.70 -16.07 1.31
C ASN A 337 -11.19 -15.15 0.16
N THR A 338 -11.44 -15.75 -0.99
CA THR A 338 -11.82 -15.00 -2.21
C THR A 338 -13.19 -14.32 -2.13
N LEU A 339 -13.99 -14.58 -1.08
CA LEU A 339 -15.25 -13.90 -0.84
C LEU A 339 -15.06 -12.52 -0.19
N VAL A 340 -14.05 -12.37 0.66
CA VAL A 340 -13.76 -11.10 1.37
C VAL A 340 -12.67 -10.28 0.69
N LEU A 341 -11.83 -10.92 -0.10
CA LEU A 341 -10.68 -10.29 -0.74
C LEU A 341 -11.04 -9.05 -1.59
N PRO A 342 -12.09 -9.06 -2.44
CA PRO A 342 -12.42 -7.90 -3.27
C PRO A 342 -12.78 -6.66 -2.44
N GLN A 343 -13.51 -6.83 -1.33
CA GLN A 343 -13.91 -5.75 -0.41
C GLN A 343 -12.70 -5.16 0.29
N CYS A 344 -11.82 -6.02 0.81
CA CYS A 344 -10.61 -5.59 1.52
C CYS A 344 -9.63 -4.86 0.59
N TRP A 345 -9.41 -5.38 -0.62
CA TRP A 345 -8.55 -4.73 -1.60
C TRP A 345 -9.15 -3.40 -2.09
N TYR A 346 -10.49 -3.35 -2.26
CA TYR A 346 -11.16 -2.08 -2.54
C TYR A 346 -10.94 -1.07 -1.42
N ALA A 347 -11.10 -1.48 -0.16
CA ALA A 347 -10.88 -0.63 1.00
C ALA A 347 -9.44 -0.06 1.05
N LEU A 348 -8.43 -0.90 0.76
CA LEU A 348 -7.04 -0.46 0.63
C LEU A 348 -6.87 0.62 -0.45
N VAL A 349 -7.46 0.42 -1.63
CA VAL A 349 -7.37 1.41 -2.72
C VAL A 349 -8.14 2.68 -2.38
N ALA A 350 -9.34 2.56 -1.80
CA ALA A 350 -10.16 3.70 -1.40
C ALA A 350 -9.44 4.57 -0.34
N GLY A 351 -8.80 3.97 0.65
CA GLY A 351 -8.01 4.70 1.66
C GLY A 351 -6.84 5.48 1.07
N MET A 352 -6.27 5.03 -0.07
CA MET A 352 -5.23 5.76 -0.80
C MET A 352 -5.80 6.87 -1.70
N ALA A 353 -6.98 6.67 -2.29
CA ALA A 353 -7.52 7.49 -3.37
C ALA A 353 -8.58 8.51 -2.92
N GLU A 354 -9.28 8.24 -1.83
CA GLU A 354 -10.46 8.99 -1.38
C GLU A 354 -10.25 9.57 0.04
N PRO A 355 -9.52 10.68 0.18
CA PRO A 355 -9.18 11.25 1.50
C PRO A 355 -10.39 11.69 2.33
N GLU A 356 -11.51 12.03 1.68
CA GLU A 356 -12.74 12.47 2.34
C GLU A 356 -13.64 11.31 2.78
N ARG A 357 -13.30 10.07 2.40
CA ARG A 357 -14.10 8.90 2.72
C ARG A 357 -13.81 8.38 4.12
N SER A 358 -14.81 7.76 4.75
CA SER A 358 -14.68 7.10 6.05
C SER A 358 -14.54 5.59 5.90
N GLY A 359 -13.73 4.98 6.77
CA GLY A 359 -13.67 3.53 6.90
C GLY A 359 -15.01 2.89 7.29
N ASP A 360 -15.92 3.65 7.94
CA ASP A 360 -17.28 3.19 8.27
C ASP A 360 -18.18 2.95 7.05
N GLU A 361 -17.77 3.43 5.87
CA GLU A 361 -18.44 3.18 4.59
C GLU A 361 -17.97 1.89 3.91
N MET A 362 -16.97 1.22 4.46
CA MET A 362 -16.46 -0.04 3.90
C MET A 362 -17.39 -1.20 4.28
N GLU A 363 -17.71 -2.01 3.30
CA GLU A 363 -18.61 -3.16 3.45
C GLU A 363 -17.80 -4.45 3.53
N ASP A 364 -18.09 -5.30 4.48
CA ASP A 364 -17.58 -6.67 4.55
C ASP A 364 -18.55 -7.65 3.88
N TYR A 365 -18.00 -8.73 3.33
CA TYR A 365 -18.83 -9.82 2.80
C TYR A 365 -19.61 -10.56 3.90
N PHE A 366 -18.96 -10.75 5.07
CA PHE A 366 -19.59 -11.34 6.24
C PHE A 366 -19.86 -10.24 7.28
N PRO A 367 -20.91 -10.37 8.10
CA PRO A 367 -21.09 -9.46 9.22
C PRO A 367 -19.91 -9.55 10.18
N ALA A 368 -19.42 -8.41 10.63
CA ALA A 368 -18.36 -8.35 11.62
C ALA A 368 -18.76 -9.15 12.89
N PRO A 369 -17.82 -9.83 13.55
CA PRO A 369 -18.11 -10.56 14.77
C PRO A 369 -18.76 -9.66 15.82
N SER A 370 -19.85 -10.12 16.43
CA SER A 370 -20.57 -9.39 17.49
C SER A 370 -19.74 -9.16 18.75
N ASN A 371 -18.71 -9.96 18.94
CA ASN A 371 -17.71 -9.80 20.00
C ASN A 371 -16.32 -9.85 19.33
N PRO A 372 -15.82 -8.72 18.79
CA PRO A 372 -14.54 -8.69 18.10
C PRO A 372 -13.41 -9.03 19.05
N TRP A 373 -12.46 -9.79 18.55
CA TRP A 373 -11.21 -10.06 19.26
C TRP A 373 -10.47 -8.77 19.54
N GLN A 374 -9.74 -8.69 20.62
CA GLN A 374 -9.03 -7.46 20.98
C GLN A 374 -7.57 -7.70 21.34
N ASN A 375 -7.27 -8.47 22.35
CA ASN A 375 -5.90 -8.71 22.87
C ASN A 375 -5.11 -7.42 23.19
N GLN A 376 -5.80 -6.33 23.53
CA GLN A 376 -5.21 -5.00 23.67
C GLN A 376 -4.01 -4.97 24.61
N GLU A 377 -4.16 -5.49 25.84
CA GLU A 377 -3.07 -5.51 26.84
C GLU A 377 -1.84 -6.30 26.39
N GLN A 378 -2.06 -7.38 25.61
CA GLN A 378 -0.95 -8.19 25.11
C GLN A 378 -0.21 -7.46 24.00
N VAL A 379 -0.94 -6.78 23.09
CA VAL A 379 -0.36 -5.97 22.02
C VAL A 379 0.39 -4.76 22.61
N GLU A 380 -0.14 -4.10 23.62
CA GLU A 380 0.55 -3.00 24.31
C GLU A 380 1.87 -3.46 24.93
N ARG A 381 1.91 -4.66 25.54
CA ARG A 381 3.16 -5.24 26.07
C ARG A 381 4.18 -5.51 24.97
N ILE A 382 3.75 -6.06 23.82
CA ILE A 382 4.60 -6.31 22.65
C ILE A 382 5.18 -4.99 22.11
N VAL A 383 4.34 -3.98 21.92
CA VAL A 383 4.78 -2.67 21.45
C VAL A 383 5.76 -2.02 22.46
N ALA A 384 5.49 -2.12 23.75
CA ALA A 384 6.40 -1.61 24.77
C ALA A 384 7.74 -2.36 24.81
N GLU A 385 7.75 -3.68 24.61
CA GLU A 385 8.97 -4.48 24.48
C GLU A 385 9.76 -4.10 23.24
N LEU A 386 9.10 -3.99 22.09
CA LEU A 386 9.70 -3.53 20.85
C LEU A 386 10.37 -2.16 21.04
N LYS A 387 9.65 -1.18 21.60
CA LYS A 387 10.20 0.15 21.84
C LYS A 387 11.44 0.11 22.73
N ARG A 388 11.44 -0.69 23.82
CA ARG A 388 12.62 -0.90 24.67
C ARG A 388 13.80 -1.52 23.90
N THR A 389 13.54 -2.47 23.01
CA THR A 389 14.58 -3.10 22.17
C THR A 389 15.17 -2.10 21.19
N MET A 390 14.33 -1.26 20.60
CA MET A 390 14.69 -0.37 19.50
C MET A 390 15.13 1.03 19.94
N MET A 391 14.92 1.45 21.20
CA MET A 391 15.23 2.80 21.70
C MET A 391 16.71 3.19 21.59
N LYS A 392 17.62 2.23 21.50
CA LYS A 392 19.05 2.50 21.28
C LYS A 392 19.36 2.92 19.83
N TYR A 393 18.46 2.63 18.89
CA TYR A 393 18.59 2.99 17.47
C TYR A 393 17.72 4.16 17.07
N TRP A 394 16.54 4.29 17.69
CA TRP A 394 15.49 5.23 17.29
C TRP A 394 15.06 6.11 18.46
N LYS A 395 15.24 7.43 18.31
CA LYS A 395 14.91 8.43 19.35
C LYS A 395 13.42 8.56 19.58
N CYS A 396 12.60 8.29 18.57
CA CYS A 396 11.14 8.31 18.67
C CYS A 396 10.58 7.31 19.70
N PHE A 397 11.41 6.40 20.19
CA PHE A 397 11.04 5.41 21.21
C PHE A 397 11.63 5.69 22.61
N VAL A 398 12.33 6.82 22.77
CA VAL A 398 12.94 7.24 24.04
C VAL A 398 11.93 7.98 24.92
#